data_4b0372a88f3381e7b7330353cd02e6b4
#
_entry.id   4b0372a88f3381e7b7330353cd02e6b4
#
_cell.length_a   1.000
_cell.length_b   1.000
_cell.length_c   1.000
_cell.angle_alpha   90.00
_cell.angle_beta   90.00
_cell.angle_gamma   90.00
#
_symmetry.space_group_name_H-M   'P 1'
#
loop_
_entity.id
_entity.type
_entity.pdbx_description
1 polymer ?
#
loop_
_entity_poly.entity_id
_entity_poly.type
_entity_poly.pdbx_seq_one_letter_code
_entity_poly.pdbx_strand_id
1 'polypeptide(L)'
;MANESSFYGDIIFYHKGLEDTPENREKFKKIIEEFCEIYPGYYGNTDLGSSDIEIDEDFDYVHSEPLSFTSIGRWSYENSFKWILSFSQKDIEDASAKMPITFDNIQDYIGFGAIVEGRDFESGCEYLADFKGQIEITGIEEVNNEIKTVSTIINSEENVLEYTAENINNHEDNFDYFDFKTQYGLEMLFEYIQENDHNTWSLIEKYAPNLVGVLENTDDDKLTKVFEIMIEVFKKANITGTYYVEDFQLEEFRNNRILYSWISDKDFEIIFSDINNKVKGIIG
;
A
#
# COMPACT_ATOMS: atom_id res chain seq x y z
N MET A 1 4.63 3.25 -19.78
CA MET A 1 4.92 3.56 -18.37
C MET A 1 5.28 2.25 -17.73
N ALA A 2 6.29 2.21 -16.84
CA ALA A 2 6.57 1.00 -16.07
C ALA A 2 5.44 0.89 -15.03
N ASN A 3 4.88 -0.31 -14.89
CA ASN A 3 3.93 -0.58 -13.83
C ASN A 3 4.69 -0.51 -12.50
N GLU A 4 4.21 0.29 -11.59
CA GLU A 4 4.74 0.45 -10.24
C GLU A 4 3.71 -0.09 -9.27
N SER A 5 4.15 -0.96 -8.36
CA SER A 5 3.35 -1.44 -7.25
C SER A 5 3.73 -0.70 -5.98
N SER A 6 2.79 -0.53 -5.09
CA SER A 6 3.01 0.04 -3.77
C SER A 6 2.93 -1.07 -2.72
N PHE A 7 3.92 -1.14 -1.86
CA PHE A 7 3.99 -2.11 -0.77
C PHE A 7 3.86 -1.40 0.57
N TYR A 8 3.06 -1.97 1.45
CA TYR A 8 2.82 -1.48 2.82
C TYR A 8 2.85 -2.65 3.79
N GLY A 9 3.57 -2.51 4.87
CA GLY A 9 3.67 -3.56 5.87
C GLY A 9 4.74 -3.27 6.91
N ASP A 10 5.28 -4.33 7.47
CA ASP A 10 6.29 -4.27 8.49
C ASP A 10 7.60 -4.85 8.01
N ILE A 11 8.70 -4.31 8.52
CA ILE A 11 10.04 -4.83 8.34
C ILE A 11 10.69 -5.07 9.69
N ILE A 12 11.30 -6.24 9.85
CA ILE A 12 12.12 -6.59 11.01
C ILE A 12 13.56 -6.76 10.50
N PHE A 13 14.48 -5.98 11.03
CA PHE A 13 15.90 -6.16 10.75
C PHE A 13 16.54 -7.11 11.77
N TYR A 14 17.57 -7.83 11.37
CA TYR A 14 18.39 -8.67 12.23
C TYR A 14 19.83 -8.71 11.78
N HIS A 15 20.75 -9.15 12.68
CA HIS A 15 22.15 -9.34 12.34
C HIS A 15 22.75 -10.57 13.03
N LYS A 16 22.93 -11.66 12.29
CA LYS A 16 23.44 -12.95 12.82
C LYS A 16 24.87 -12.90 13.35
N GLY A 17 25.65 -11.91 12.96
CA GLY A 17 27.01 -11.68 13.46
C GLY A 17 27.09 -10.93 14.81
N LEU A 18 25.95 -10.44 15.33
CA LEU A 18 25.87 -9.73 16.60
C LEU A 18 25.05 -10.55 17.60
N GLU A 19 25.74 -11.12 18.64
CA GLU A 19 25.05 -11.76 19.75
C GLU A 19 24.11 -10.77 20.45
N ASP A 20 22.98 -11.25 20.96
CA ASP A 20 22.03 -10.42 21.65
C ASP A 20 22.53 -10.02 23.04
N THR A 21 23.20 -8.87 23.12
CA THR A 21 23.69 -8.23 24.33
C THR A 21 23.26 -6.77 24.38
N PRO A 22 23.13 -6.16 25.56
CA PRO A 22 22.74 -4.74 25.66
C PRO A 22 23.64 -3.81 24.83
N GLU A 23 24.94 -4.07 24.74
CA GLU A 23 25.86 -3.27 23.93
C GLU A 23 25.58 -3.44 22.42
N ASN A 24 25.36 -4.67 21.98
CA ASN A 24 25.07 -4.96 20.58
C ASN A 24 23.66 -4.47 20.17
N ARG A 25 22.67 -4.46 21.08
CA ARG A 25 21.35 -3.87 20.83
C ARG A 25 21.46 -2.37 20.51
N GLU A 26 22.17 -1.62 21.36
CA GLU A 26 22.42 -0.18 21.13
C GLU A 26 23.23 0.08 19.82
N LYS A 27 24.18 -0.79 19.53
CA LYS A 27 24.94 -0.73 18.28
C LYS A 27 24.04 -1.01 17.09
N PHE A 28 23.19 -2.04 17.17
CA PHE A 28 22.33 -2.45 16.08
C PHE A 28 21.24 -1.41 15.75
N LYS A 29 20.70 -0.74 16.76
CA LYS A 29 19.81 0.40 16.60
C LYS A 29 20.41 1.47 15.66
N LYS A 30 21.65 1.84 15.92
CA LYS A 30 22.39 2.79 15.07
C LYS A 30 22.60 2.26 13.66
N ILE A 31 22.91 0.96 13.52
CA ILE A 31 23.11 0.35 12.19
C ILE A 31 21.82 0.44 11.36
N ILE A 32 20.65 0.24 11.96
CA ILE A 32 19.36 0.38 11.25
C ILE A 32 19.15 1.85 10.84
N GLU A 33 19.37 2.82 11.74
CA GLU A 33 19.28 4.25 11.41
C GLU A 33 20.21 4.63 10.26
N GLU A 34 21.46 4.16 10.32
CA GLU A 34 22.49 4.40 9.31
C GLU A 34 22.16 3.70 7.97
N PHE A 35 21.58 2.50 8.02
CA PHE A 35 21.18 1.74 6.84
C PHE A 35 20.20 2.52 5.95
N CYS A 36 19.31 3.28 6.53
CA CYS A 36 18.36 4.13 5.79
C CYS A 36 19.09 5.22 4.97
N GLU A 37 20.25 5.67 5.44
CA GLU A 37 21.08 6.66 4.74
C GLU A 37 22.04 6.02 3.70
N ILE A 38 22.40 4.76 3.91
CA ILE A 38 23.29 3.99 3.01
C ILE A 38 22.50 3.48 1.80
N TYR A 39 21.27 3.06 2.02
CA TYR A 39 20.45 2.41 1.00
C TYR A 39 20.08 3.40 -0.11
N PRO A 40 20.61 3.25 -1.34
CA PRO A 40 20.44 4.25 -2.39
C PRO A 40 19.03 4.22 -3.03
N GLY A 41 18.16 3.31 -2.61
CA GLY A 41 16.77 3.25 -2.99
C GLY A 41 16.50 3.23 -4.49
N TYR A 42 17.03 2.27 -5.23
CA TYR A 42 16.84 2.20 -6.68
C TYR A 42 15.39 1.86 -7.08
N TYR A 43 14.66 1.15 -6.25
CA TYR A 43 13.22 0.92 -6.26
C TYR A 43 12.78 0.86 -4.80
N GLY A 44 12.28 1.96 -4.31
CA GLY A 44 11.72 2.06 -2.99
C GLY A 44 12.17 3.33 -2.29
N ASN A 45 11.29 4.32 -2.19
CA ASN A 45 11.37 5.20 -1.05
C ASN A 45 10.99 4.32 0.14
N THR A 46 12.00 3.84 0.83
CA THR A 46 11.80 3.15 2.10
C THR A 46 11.51 4.24 3.12
N ASP A 47 10.26 4.49 3.40
CA ASP A 47 9.88 5.27 4.57
C ASP A 47 9.74 4.28 5.73
N LEU A 48 10.76 4.25 6.57
CA LEU A 48 10.67 3.62 7.88
C LEU A 48 9.99 4.64 8.78
N GLY A 49 8.81 4.30 9.26
CA GLY A 49 8.03 5.18 10.13
C GLY A 49 8.90 5.78 11.22
N SER A 50 8.61 7.01 11.62
CA SER A 50 9.35 7.82 12.61
C SER A 50 9.27 7.29 14.06
N SER A 51 8.86 6.03 14.25
CA SER A 51 8.85 5.37 15.55
C SER A 51 10.27 5.09 16.02
N ASP A 52 10.51 5.25 17.31
CA ASP A 52 11.78 4.87 17.93
C ASP A 52 12.08 3.39 17.62
N ILE A 53 13.25 3.12 17.05
CA ILE A 53 13.68 1.75 16.76
C ILE A 53 13.85 1.02 18.09
N GLU A 54 13.06 0.00 18.33
CA GLU A 54 13.17 -0.88 19.47
C GLU A 54 13.83 -2.21 19.06
N ILE A 55 14.54 -2.82 19.98
CA ILE A 55 15.24 -4.10 19.76
C ILE A 55 14.53 -5.16 20.61
N ASP A 56 14.08 -6.20 19.94
CA ASP A 56 13.44 -7.35 20.57
C ASP A 56 14.47 -8.14 21.42
N GLU A 57 14.01 -8.72 22.52
CA GLU A 57 14.84 -9.44 23.47
C GLU A 57 14.60 -10.96 23.32
N ASP A 58 15.56 -11.75 23.81
CA ASP A 58 15.46 -13.22 23.88
C ASP A 58 15.75 -14.00 22.59
N PHE A 59 16.56 -13.45 21.68
CA PHE A 59 17.08 -14.17 20.51
C PHE A 59 18.57 -14.52 20.67
N ASP A 60 19.05 -15.45 19.83
CA ASP A 60 20.49 -15.79 19.79
C ASP A 60 21.33 -14.63 19.19
N TYR A 61 20.70 -13.73 18.43
CA TYR A 61 21.32 -12.56 17.80
C TYR A 61 20.32 -11.39 17.74
N VAL A 62 20.81 -10.19 17.53
CA VAL A 62 19.97 -8.98 17.59
C VAL A 62 18.89 -8.95 16.52
N HIS A 63 17.67 -8.58 16.91
CA HIS A 63 16.51 -8.32 16.08
C HIS A 63 15.88 -6.99 16.44
N SER A 64 15.33 -6.26 15.48
CA SER A 64 14.44 -5.14 15.79
C SER A 64 13.03 -5.63 16.06
N GLU A 65 12.26 -4.85 16.80
CA GLU A 65 10.80 -4.92 16.73
C GLU A 65 10.33 -4.60 15.30
N PRO A 66 9.10 -4.96 14.93
CA PRO A 66 8.52 -4.58 13.64
C PRO A 66 8.49 -3.06 13.46
N LEU A 67 8.97 -2.59 12.32
CA LEU A 67 8.96 -1.19 11.92
C LEU A 67 8.01 -1.05 10.74
N SER A 68 7.11 -0.06 10.76
CA SER A 68 6.25 0.24 9.62
C SER A 68 7.09 0.57 8.39
N PHE A 69 6.74 -0.05 7.28
CA PHE A 69 7.52 -0.03 6.07
C PHE A 69 6.67 0.22 4.84
N THR A 70 7.04 1.20 4.04
CA THR A 70 6.46 1.44 2.72
C THR A 70 7.52 1.34 1.64
N SER A 71 7.17 0.81 0.50
CA SER A 71 8.10 0.68 -0.62
C SER A 71 7.36 0.72 -1.96
N ILE A 72 8.10 1.03 -3.03
CA ILE A 72 7.59 0.97 -4.39
C ILE A 72 8.27 -0.20 -5.09
N GLY A 73 7.46 -1.16 -5.57
CA GLY A 73 7.92 -2.28 -6.38
C GLY A 73 7.82 -1.97 -7.87
N ARG A 74 8.40 -2.85 -8.69
CA ARG A 74 8.21 -2.83 -10.14
C ARG A 74 7.51 -4.10 -10.58
N TRP A 75 6.28 -3.99 -11.06
CA TRP A 75 5.31 -5.05 -11.40
C TRP A 75 4.75 -5.82 -10.21
N SER A 76 5.54 -6.17 -9.23
CA SER A 76 5.19 -6.63 -7.90
C SER A 76 6.36 -6.38 -6.96
N TYR A 77 6.08 -6.34 -5.67
CA TYR A 77 7.11 -6.17 -4.65
C TYR A 77 8.07 -7.37 -4.62
N GLU A 78 7.61 -8.59 -4.88
CA GLU A 78 8.44 -9.78 -5.00
C GLU A 78 9.62 -9.57 -5.95
N ASN A 79 9.42 -8.89 -7.08
CA ASN A 79 10.47 -8.57 -8.04
C ASN A 79 11.52 -7.60 -7.49
N SER A 80 11.12 -6.71 -6.58
CA SER A 80 11.98 -5.69 -5.98
C SER A 80 12.62 -6.16 -4.69
N PHE A 81 12.03 -7.12 -3.99
CA PHE A 81 12.46 -7.60 -2.68
C PHE A 81 13.94 -8.01 -2.62
N LYS A 82 14.45 -8.66 -3.67
CA LYS A 82 15.87 -9.04 -3.77
C LYS A 82 16.86 -7.87 -3.73
N TRP A 83 16.37 -6.66 -3.96
CA TRP A 83 17.22 -5.46 -4.00
C TRP A 83 17.25 -4.69 -2.68
N ILE A 84 16.38 -5.03 -1.70
CA ILE A 84 16.25 -4.28 -0.43
C ILE A 84 17.56 -4.21 0.37
N LEU A 85 18.44 -5.19 0.24
CA LEU A 85 19.75 -5.20 0.87
C LEU A 85 20.90 -5.05 -0.15
N SER A 86 20.64 -4.44 -1.31
CA SER A 86 21.62 -4.29 -2.38
C SER A 86 22.25 -2.89 -2.34
N PHE A 87 23.48 -2.78 -1.86
CA PHE A 87 24.28 -1.55 -1.82
C PHE A 87 25.77 -1.86 -2.00
N SER A 88 26.56 -0.83 -2.19
CA SER A 88 28.02 -0.93 -2.44
C SER A 88 28.84 -0.32 -1.32
N GLN A 89 30.16 -0.61 -1.33
CA GLN A 89 31.12 0.07 -0.45
C GLN A 89 31.10 1.59 -0.66
N LYS A 90 30.85 2.03 -1.90
CA LYS A 90 30.75 3.44 -2.22
C LYS A 90 29.55 4.11 -1.56
N ASP A 91 28.40 3.42 -1.49
CA ASP A 91 27.21 3.95 -0.82
C ASP A 91 27.49 4.17 0.68
N ILE A 92 28.25 3.26 1.31
CA ILE A 92 28.75 3.42 2.69
C ILE A 92 29.65 4.63 2.82
N GLU A 93 30.62 4.82 1.90
CA GLU A 93 31.53 5.95 1.89
C GLU A 93 30.79 7.29 1.69
N ASP A 94 29.79 7.32 0.80
CA ASP A 94 28.95 8.48 0.55
C ASP A 94 28.07 8.84 1.76
N ALA A 95 27.58 7.85 2.50
CA ALA A 95 26.86 8.04 3.75
C ALA A 95 27.80 8.54 4.87
N SER A 96 28.98 7.93 5.00
CA SER A 96 29.98 8.32 6.03
C SER A 96 30.51 9.74 5.85
N ALA A 97 30.45 10.27 4.63
CA ALA A 97 30.80 11.66 4.36
C ALA A 97 29.75 12.67 4.91
N LYS A 98 28.53 12.21 5.18
CA LYS A 98 27.43 13.03 5.69
C LYS A 98 27.25 12.90 7.20
N MET A 99 27.48 11.71 7.75
CA MET A 99 27.30 11.39 9.16
C MET A 99 28.26 10.29 9.61
N PRO A 100 28.62 10.21 10.91
CA PRO A 100 29.37 9.07 11.44
C PRO A 100 28.53 7.79 11.30
N ILE A 101 29.14 6.72 10.78
CA ILE A 101 28.49 5.41 10.65
C ILE A 101 29.23 4.35 11.47
N THR A 102 28.49 3.33 11.91
CA THR A 102 28.99 2.27 12.78
C THR A 102 29.77 1.21 12.02
N PHE A 103 29.29 0.84 10.82
CA PHE A 103 29.94 -0.09 9.91
C PHE A 103 30.47 0.66 8.68
N ASP A 104 31.76 0.96 8.67
CA ASP A 104 32.44 1.62 7.55
C ASP A 104 32.92 0.63 6.46
N ASN A 105 32.87 -0.65 6.74
CA ASN A 105 33.26 -1.72 5.83
C ASN A 105 32.06 -2.59 5.45
N ILE A 106 31.81 -2.74 4.16
CA ILE A 106 30.70 -3.55 3.63
C ILE A 106 30.72 -5.01 4.13
N GLN A 107 31.88 -5.55 4.49
CA GLN A 107 32.01 -6.92 5.04
C GLN A 107 31.31 -7.06 6.40
N ASP A 108 31.21 -5.99 7.16
CA ASP A 108 30.57 -6.00 8.47
C ASP A 108 29.06 -6.17 8.38
N TYR A 109 28.48 -5.98 7.19
CA TYR A 109 27.06 -6.25 6.91
C TYR A 109 26.76 -7.73 6.55
N ILE A 110 27.77 -8.61 6.47
CA ILE A 110 27.49 -10.04 6.27
C ILE A 110 26.74 -10.60 7.48
N GLY A 111 25.56 -11.18 7.25
CA GLY A 111 24.63 -11.62 8.28
C GLY A 111 23.57 -10.59 8.68
N PHE A 112 23.64 -9.35 8.13
CA PHE A 112 22.54 -8.39 8.23
C PHE A 112 21.41 -8.86 7.31
N GLY A 113 20.18 -8.87 7.83
CA GLY A 113 19.02 -9.37 7.12
C GLY A 113 17.76 -8.59 7.44
N ALA A 114 16.74 -8.86 6.65
CA ALA A 114 15.41 -8.29 6.83
C ALA A 114 14.33 -9.37 6.64
N ILE A 115 13.30 -9.30 7.46
CA ILE A 115 12.03 -10.01 7.30
C ILE A 115 11.00 -8.95 6.97
N VAL A 116 10.26 -9.16 5.89
CA VAL A 116 9.23 -8.23 5.42
C VAL A 116 7.92 -8.98 5.34
N GLU A 117 6.85 -8.39 5.86
CA GLU A 117 5.48 -8.90 5.76
C GLU A 117 4.52 -7.76 5.51
N GLY A 118 3.69 -7.86 4.48
CA GLY A 118 2.76 -6.79 4.15
C GLY A 118 1.97 -7.06 2.89
N ARG A 119 1.42 -5.99 2.35
CA ARG A 119 0.54 -6.04 1.18
C ARG A 119 1.14 -5.25 0.02
N ASP A 120 1.13 -5.88 -1.13
CA ASP A 120 1.55 -5.31 -2.40
C ASP A 120 0.34 -5.06 -3.28
N PHE A 121 0.23 -3.87 -3.88
CA PHE A 121 -0.84 -3.58 -4.80
C PHE A 121 -0.40 -2.68 -5.95
N GLU A 122 -1.05 -2.86 -7.10
CA GLU A 122 -0.86 -2.05 -8.29
C GLU A 122 -2.23 -1.65 -8.86
N SER A 123 -2.62 -0.39 -8.63
CA SER A 123 -3.92 0.13 -9.02
C SER A 123 -4.17 0.05 -10.53
N GLY A 124 -3.13 0.26 -11.36
CA GLY A 124 -3.23 0.25 -12.81
C GLY A 124 -3.43 -1.13 -13.44
N CYS A 125 -3.17 -2.21 -12.71
CA CYS A 125 -3.27 -3.60 -13.16
C CYS A 125 -4.27 -4.44 -12.36
N GLU A 126 -4.99 -3.84 -11.41
CA GLU A 126 -5.87 -4.54 -10.47
C GLU A 126 -5.15 -5.73 -9.80
N TYR A 127 -3.89 -5.51 -9.39
CA TYR A 127 -3.09 -6.51 -8.70
C TYR A 127 -3.05 -6.23 -7.20
N LEU A 128 -3.28 -7.26 -6.41
CA LEU A 128 -3.24 -7.25 -4.96
C LEU A 128 -2.66 -8.57 -4.45
N ALA A 129 -1.68 -8.52 -3.56
CA ALA A 129 -1.12 -9.72 -2.95
C ALA A 129 -0.62 -9.47 -1.53
N ASP A 130 -0.81 -10.44 -0.64
CA ASP A 130 -0.06 -10.50 0.60
C ASP A 130 1.31 -11.10 0.30
N PHE A 131 2.36 -10.46 0.79
CA PHE A 131 3.73 -10.88 0.61
C PHE A 131 4.44 -11.03 1.96
N LYS A 132 5.22 -12.10 2.07
CA LYS A 132 6.13 -12.33 3.19
C LYS A 132 7.45 -12.83 2.67
N GLY A 133 8.56 -12.26 3.14
CA GLY A 133 9.87 -12.67 2.68
C GLY A 133 10.95 -12.44 3.72
N GLN A 134 12.01 -13.24 3.63
CA GLN A 134 13.23 -13.07 4.41
C GLN A 134 14.43 -13.05 3.48
N ILE A 135 15.28 -12.05 3.65
CA ILE A 135 16.50 -11.85 2.85
C ILE A 135 17.68 -11.56 3.78
N GLU A 136 18.87 -11.97 3.39
CA GLU A 136 20.09 -11.81 4.18
C GLU A 136 21.29 -11.53 3.28
N ILE A 137 22.20 -10.65 3.72
CA ILE A 137 23.50 -10.46 3.07
C ILE A 137 24.39 -11.65 3.44
N THR A 138 24.69 -12.49 2.45
CA THR A 138 25.47 -13.71 2.62
C THR A 138 26.91 -13.61 2.15
N GLY A 139 27.24 -12.50 1.47
CA GLY A 139 28.59 -12.27 0.96
C GLY A 139 28.75 -10.90 0.29
N ILE A 140 29.88 -10.74 -0.35
CA ILE A 140 30.22 -9.58 -1.18
C ILE A 140 30.82 -10.03 -2.49
N GLU A 141 30.66 -9.25 -3.54
CA GLU A 141 31.29 -9.48 -4.84
C GLU A 141 31.87 -8.20 -5.41
N GLU A 142 32.86 -8.33 -6.29
CA GLU A 142 33.40 -7.19 -7.04
C GLU A 142 32.83 -7.23 -8.48
N VAL A 143 32.08 -6.19 -8.82
CA VAL A 143 31.48 -5.99 -10.13
C VAL A 143 31.88 -4.65 -10.71
N ASN A 144 32.57 -4.63 -11.85
CA ASN A 144 33.04 -3.40 -12.50
C ASN A 144 33.91 -2.49 -11.60
N ASN A 145 34.77 -3.06 -10.78
CA ASN A 145 35.61 -2.40 -9.78
C ASN A 145 34.82 -1.74 -8.62
N GLU A 146 33.61 -2.17 -8.38
CA GLU A 146 32.79 -1.77 -7.26
C GLU A 146 32.46 -2.98 -6.38
N ILE A 147 32.70 -2.88 -5.08
CA ILE A 147 32.41 -3.94 -4.12
C ILE A 147 30.94 -3.79 -3.68
N LYS A 148 30.14 -4.84 -3.86
CA LYS A 148 28.71 -4.88 -3.59
C LYS A 148 28.32 -6.02 -2.66
N THR A 149 27.21 -5.84 -1.96
CA THR A 149 26.55 -6.92 -1.21
C THR A 149 26.01 -8.00 -2.14
N VAL A 150 26.09 -9.24 -1.68
CA VAL A 150 25.40 -10.39 -2.27
C VAL A 150 24.34 -10.86 -1.26
N SER A 151 23.08 -10.69 -1.60
CA SER A 151 21.95 -11.09 -0.75
C SER A 151 21.33 -12.37 -1.23
N THR A 152 20.88 -13.19 -0.29
CA THR A 152 20.16 -14.44 -0.54
C THR A 152 18.77 -14.35 0.05
N ILE A 153 17.74 -14.61 -0.77
CA ILE A 153 16.37 -14.80 -0.28
C ILE A 153 16.32 -16.15 0.41
N ILE A 154 16.04 -16.15 1.71
CA ILE A 154 15.93 -17.34 2.55
C ILE A 154 14.58 -18.03 2.32
N ASN A 155 13.53 -17.24 2.26
CA ASN A 155 12.18 -17.64 1.88
C ASN A 155 11.43 -16.44 1.30
N SER A 156 10.42 -16.73 0.49
CA SER A 156 9.41 -15.75 0.07
C SER A 156 8.12 -16.48 -0.23
N GLU A 157 7.02 -15.85 0.09
CA GLU A 157 5.66 -16.32 -0.18
C GLU A 157 4.82 -15.14 -0.66
N GLU A 158 4.10 -15.32 -1.74
CA GLU A 158 3.18 -14.36 -2.30
C GLU A 158 1.81 -15.03 -2.45
N ASN A 159 0.79 -14.40 -1.89
CA ASN A 159 -0.59 -14.86 -1.96
C ASN A 159 -1.44 -13.82 -2.69
N VAL A 160 -1.73 -14.06 -3.97
CA VAL A 160 -2.54 -13.16 -4.78
C VAL A 160 -3.99 -13.20 -4.32
N LEU A 161 -4.53 -12.04 -4.02
CA LEU A 161 -5.89 -11.83 -3.54
C LEU A 161 -6.80 -11.33 -4.65
N GLU A 162 -8.11 -11.45 -4.44
CA GLU A 162 -9.08 -10.78 -5.29
C GLU A 162 -8.95 -9.26 -5.10
N TYR A 163 -8.86 -8.51 -6.21
CA TYR A 163 -8.69 -7.06 -6.19
C TYR A 163 -10.05 -6.39 -5.93
N THR A 164 -10.35 -6.16 -4.66
CA THR A 164 -11.58 -5.53 -4.17
C THR A 164 -11.26 -4.44 -3.17
N ALA A 165 -12.13 -3.45 -3.02
CA ALA A 165 -11.99 -2.41 -2.01
C ALA A 165 -11.87 -3.00 -0.60
N GLU A 166 -12.68 -4.03 -0.27
CA GLU A 166 -12.61 -4.71 1.02
C GLU A 166 -11.22 -5.30 1.30
N ASN A 167 -10.63 -6.03 0.33
CA ASN A 167 -9.30 -6.63 0.51
C ASN A 167 -8.19 -5.58 0.59
N ILE A 168 -8.35 -4.44 -0.09
CA ILE A 168 -7.38 -3.35 -0.07
C ILE A 168 -7.44 -2.61 1.27
N ASN A 169 -8.64 -2.27 1.75
CA ASN A 169 -8.84 -1.45 2.94
C ASN A 169 -8.72 -2.23 4.26
N ASN A 170 -8.70 -3.56 4.23
CA ASN A 170 -8.44 -4.40 5.43
C ASN A 170 -6.99 -4.32 5.94
N HIS A 171 -6.15 -3.51 5.33
CA HIS A 171 -4.83 -3.18 5.86
C HIS A 171 -4.93 -1.91 6.74
N GLU A 172 -4.23 -1.86 7.86
CA GLU A 172 -4.35 -0.82 8.90
C GLU A 172 -4.01 0.61 8.46
N ASP A 173 -3.48 0.80 7.24
CA ASP A 173 -3.08 2.09 6.70
C ASP A 173 -4.13 2.66 5.73
N ASN A 174 -5.22 3.20 6.24
CA ASN A 174 -6.13 4.23 5.68
C ASN A 174 -6.14 4.46 4.15
N PHE A 175 -6.15 3.42 3.34
CA PHE A 175 -6.36 3.56 1.91
C PHE A 175 -7.83 3.38 1.56
N ASP A 176 -8.50 4.47 1.26
CA ASP A 176 -9.88 4.44 0.81
C ASP A 176 -9.93 4.05 -0.67
N TYR A 177 -10.43 2.86 -0.95
CA TYR A 177 -10.70 2.39 -2.30
C TYR A 177 -12.18 2.34 -2.57
N PHE A 178 -12.56 2.77 -3.78
CA PHE A 178 -13.92 2.62 -4.28
C PHE A 178 -14.00 1.43 -5.22
N ASP A 179 -15.00 0.58 -5.05
CA ASP A 179 -15.26 -0.55 -5.93
C ASP A 179 -16.75 -0.63 -6.26
N PHE A 180 -17.06 -0.46 -7.53
CA PHE A 180 -18.44 -0.56 -8.01
C PHE A 180 -19.02 -1.98 -8.00
N LYS A 181 -18.22 -2.99 -7.64
CA LYS A 181 -18.61 -4.39 -7.60
C LYS A 181 -19.03 -4.86 -6.20
N THR A 182 -18.69 -4.12 -5.16
CA THR A 182 -18.90 -4.51 -3.77
C THR A 182 -19.76 -3.50 -3.02
N GLN A 183 -20.50 -3.97 -2.03
CA GLN A 183 -21.26 -3.11 -1.13
C GLN A 183 -20.31 -2.13 -0.42
N TYR A 184 -19.23 -2.64 0.16
CA TYR A 184 -18.26 -1.85 0.90
C TYR A 184 -17.63 -0.74 0.04
N GLY A 185 -17.19 -1.07 -1.18
CA GLY A 185 -16.62 -0.07 -2.07
C GLY A 185 -17.58 1.03 -2.51
N LEU A 186 -18.89 0.70 -2.66
CA LEU A 186 -19.91 1.70 -2.91
C LEU A 186 -20.22 2.55 -1.69
N GLU A 187 -20.24 1.96 -0.50
CA GLU A 187 -20.42 2.67 0.76
C GLU A 187 -19.36 3.75 0.92
N MET A 188 -18.08 3.39 0.81
CA MET A 188 -16.93 4.30 0.82
C MET A 188 -17.05 5.40 -0.24
N LEU A 189 -17.46 5.04 -1.48
CA LEU A 189 -17.64 6.01 -2.56
C LEU A 189 -18.69 7.06 -2.21
N PHE A 190 -19.83 6.64 -1.68
CA PHE A 190 -20.94 7.55 -1.39
C PHE A 190 -20.65 8.42 -0.17
N GLU A 191 -19.99 7.89 0.86
CA GLU A 191 -19.47 8.68 1.99
C GLU A 191 -18.50 9.76 1.50
N TYR A 192 -17.53 9.37 0.68
CA TYR A 192 -16.58 10.32 0.11
C TYR A 192 -17.26 11.42 -0.72
N ILE A 193 -18.21 11.05 -1.60
CA ILE A 193 -18.96 12.02 -2.42
C ILE A 193 -19.75 12.98 -1.54
N GLN A 194 -20.41 12.47 -0.51
CA GLN A 194 -21.22 13.27 0.41
C GLN A 194 -20.36 14.30 1.14
N GLU A 195 -19.17 13.93 1.57
CA GLU A 195 -18.27 14.79 2.34
C GLU A 195 -17.46 15.76 1.45
N ASN A 196 -17.03 15.32 0.28
CA ASN A 196 -16.00 16.00 -0.50
C ASN A 196 -16.45 16.50 -1.88
N ASP A 197 -17.50 15.93 -2.50
CA ASP A 197 -18.00 16.31 -3.83
C ASP A 197 -19.47 16.73 -3.82
N HIS A 198 -19.74 17.90 -3.22
CA HIS A 198 -21.10 18.46 -3.15
C HIS A 198 -21.77 18.64 -4.51
N ASN A 199 -21.00 18.80 -5.60
CA ASN A 199 -21.59 18.93 -6.94
C ASN A 199 -22.15 17.60 -7.42
N THR A 200 -21.42 16.49 -7.26
CA THR A 200 -21.92 15.16 -7.56
C THR A 200 -23.05 14.78 -6.63
N TRP A 201 -22.94 15.07 -5.33
CA TRP A 201 -24.02 14.81 -4.36
C TRP A 201 -25.32 15.49 -4.77
N SER A 202 -25.30 16.78 -5.12
CA SER A 202 -26.48 17.54 -5.57
C SER A 202 -27.11 16.94 -6.84
N LEU A 203 -26.34 16.28 -7.72
CA LEU A 203 -26.91 15.58 -8.86
C LEU A 203 -27.55 14.25 -8.46
N ILE A 204 -26.96 13.52 -7.52
CA ILE A 204 -27.54 12.31 -6.96
C ILE A 204 -28.88 12.65 -6.28
N GLU A 205 -28.91 13.70 -5.46
CA GLU A 205 -30.16 14.21 -4.86
C GLU A 205 -31.23 14.53 -5.92
N LYS A 206 -30.81 15.13 -7.04
CA LYS A 206 -31.70 15.50 -8.12
C LYS A 206 -32.28 14.30 -8.87
N TYR A 207 -31.45 13.30 -9.19
CA TYR A 207 -31.85 12.18 -10.05
C TYR A 207 -32.23 10.92 -9.26
N ALA A 208 -31.77 10.78 -8.03
CA ALA A 208 -32.02 9.63 -7.17
C ALA A 208 -32.40 9.99 -5.72
N PRO A 209 -33.45 10.83 -5.51
CA PRO A 209 -33.84 11.27 -4.17
C PRO A 209 -34.26 10.13 -3.23
N ASN A 210 -34.79 9.02 -3.76
CA ASN A 210 -35.12 7.85 -2.93
C ASN A 210 -33.87 7.12 -2.45
N LEU A 211 -32.79 7.09 -3.27
CA LEU A 211 -31.49 6.57 -2.87
C LEU A 211 -30.92 7.38 -1.71
N VAL A 212 -30.87 8.71 -1.87
CA VAL A 212 -30.38 9.61 -0.81
C VAL A 212 -31.16 9.41 0.48
N GLY A 213 -32.49 9.32 0.40
CA GLY A 213 -33.34 9.07 1.57
C GLY A 213 -33.04 7.74 2.29
N VAL A 214 -32.50 6.72 1.61
CA VAL A 214 -32.07 5.47 2.26
C VAL A 214 -30.66 5.61 2.82
N LEU A 215 -29.73 6.22 2.09
CA LEU A 215 -28.35 6.43 2.54
C LEU A 215 -28.28 7.29 3.83
N GLU A 216 -29.19 8.27 3.98
CA GLU A 216 -29.27 9.13 5.16
C GLU A 216 -30.00 8.52 6.35
N ASN A 217 -30.87 7.53 6.13
CA ASN A 217 -31.77 6.97 7.15
C ASN A 217 -31.44 5.51 7.49
N THR A 218 -30.26 5.22 7.84
CA THR A 218 -29.65 3.97 8.31
C THR A 218 -30.62 2.86 8.78
N ASP A 219 -31.12 2.07 7.83
CA ASP A 219 -31.73 0.76 8.07
C ASP A 219 -30.85 -0.25 7.32
N ASP A 220 -29.98 -0.95 8.03
CA ASP A 220 -28.94 -1.84 7.47
C ASP A 220 -29.48 -2.87 6.47
N ASP A 221 -30.69 -3.41 6.72
CA ASP A 221 -31.34 -4.36 5.82
C ASP A 221 -31.77 -3.72 4.49
N LYS A 222 -32.11 -2.44 4.50
CA LYS A 222 -32.48 -1.70 3.29
C LYS A 222 -31.24 -1.22 2.55
N LEU A 223 -30.21 -0.77 3.27
CA LEU A 223 -28.92 -0.36 2.71
C LEU A 223 -28.33 -1.52 1.89
N THR A 224 -28.22 -2.71 2.44
CA THR A 224 -27.72 -3.90 1.74
C THR A 224 -28.47 -4.12 0.41
N LYS A 225 -29.79 -4.08 0.41
CA LYS A 225 -30.58 -4.24 -0.83
C LYS A 225 -30.38 -3.12 -1.83
N VAL A 226 -30.16 -1.90 -1.36
CA VAL A 226 -29.90 -0.75 -2.22
C VAL A 226 -28.54 -0.89 -2.89
N PHE A 227 -27.52 -1.29 -2.16
CA PHE A 227 -26.20 -1.54 -2.75
C PHE A 227 -26.23 -2.71 -3.75
N GLU A 228 -26.97 -3.79 -3.49
CA GLU A 228 -27.18 -4.87 -4.48
C GLU A 228 -27.78 -4.35 -5.79
N ILE A 229 -28.79 -3.47 -5.69
CA ILE A 229 -29.39 -2.83 -6.88
C ILE A 229 -28.37 -1.97 -7.62
N MET A 230 -27.59 -1.19 -6.89
CA MET A 230 -26.59 -0.31 -7.49
C MET A 230 -25.52 -1.11 -8.22
N ILE A 231 -24.98 -2.16 -7.61
CA ILE A 231 -24.02 -3.08 -8.24
C ILE A 231 -24.62 -3.65 -9.54
N GLU A 232 -25.87 -4.11 -9.53
CA GLU A 232 -26.54 -4.63 -10.72
C GLU A 232 -26.67 -3.57 -11.83
N VAL A 233 -27.03 -2.33 -11.47
CA VAL A 233 -27.18 -1.23 -12.44
C VAL A 233 -25.82 -0.80 -12.99
N PHE A 234 -24.81 -0.62 -12.17
CA PHE A 234 -23.48 -0.28 -12.62
C PHE A 234 -22.87 -1.37 -13.50
N LYS A 235 -23.04 -2.63 -13.14
CA LYS A 235 -22.63 -3.77 -13.97
C LYS A 235 -23.29 -3.76 -15.34
N LYS A 236 -24.60 -3.47 -15.42
CA LYS A 236 -25.32 -3.34 -16.70
C LYS A 236 -24.84 -2.15 -17.53
N ALA A 237 -24.43 -1.08 -16.88
CA ALA A 237 -23.84 0.10 -17.52
C ALA A 237 -22.37 -0.09 -17.90
N ASN A 238 -21.80 -1.26 -17.64
CA ASN A 238 -20.37 -1.57 -17.81
C ASN A 238 -19.45 -0.66 -17.00
N ILE A 239 -19.93 -0.22 -15.84
CA ILE A 239 -19.15 0.53 -14.86
C ILE A 239 -18.66 -0.50 -13.85
N THR A 240 -17.43 -0.95 -14.02
CA THR A 240 -16.81 -1.96 -13.18
C THR A 240 -15.35 -1.58 -13.01
N GLY A 241 -14.96 -1.16 -11.83
CA GLY A 241 -13.58 -0.77 -11.55
C GLY A 241 -13.37 -0.62 -10.07
N THR A 242 -12.12 -0.67 -9.68
CA THR A 242 -11.64 -0.34 -8.34
C THR A 242 -10.75 0.88 -8.50
N TYR A 243 -10.96 1.91 -7.69
CA TYR A 243 -10.34 3.21 -7.82
C TYR A 243 -9.80 3.68 -6.49
N TYR A 244 -8.67 4.34 -6.51
CA TYR A 244 -7.96 4.82 -5.34
C TYR A 244 -8.30 6.29 -5.04
N VAL A 245 -8.52 6.65 -3.77
CA VAL A 245 -8.94 8.01 -3.38
C VAL A 245 -7.92 9.06 -3.78
N GLU A 246 -6.62 8.76 -3.67
CA GLU A 246 -5.57 9.70 -4.05
C GLU A 246 -5.59 10.06 -5.55
N ASP A 247 -6.09 9.20 -6.40
CA ASP A 247 -6.28 9.48 -7.83
C ASP A 247 -7.22 10.68 -8.05
N PHE A 248 -8.09 10.99 -7.06
CA PHE A 248 -9.03 12.11 -7.08
C PHE A 248 -8.49 13.38 -6.44
N GLN A 249 -7.40 13.31 -5.70
CA GLN A 249 -6.77 14.48 -5.06
C GLN A 249 -5.84 15.24 -6.00
N LEU A 250 -5.48 14.68 -7.15
CA LEU A 250 -4.70 15.37 -8.16
C LEU A 250 -5.43 16.63 -8.63
N GLU A 251 -4.71 17.75 -8.77
CA GLU A 251 -5.30 19.06 -9.13
C GLU A 251 -6.13 19.04 -10.41
N GLU A 252 -5.85 18.13 -11.34
CA GLU A 252 -6.63 17.94 -12.57
C GLU A 252 -8.06 17.44 -12.29
N PHE A 253 -8.31 16.75 -11.18
CA PHE A 253 -9.62 16.25 -10.79
C PHE A 253 -10.40 17.20 -9.86
N ARG A 254 -9.76 18.18 -9.24
CA ARG A 254 -10.45 19.16 -8.36
C ARG A 254 -11.60 19.92 -9.03
N ASN A 255 -11.62 19.99 -10.35
CA ASN A 255 -12.69 20.60 -11.14
C ASN A 255 -13.61 19.59 -11.82
N ASN A 256 -13.29 18.30 -11.79
CA ASN A 256 -14.09 17.24 -12.36
C ASN A 256 -14.77 16.47 -11.24
N ARG A 257 -16.06 16.26 -11.40
CA ARG A 257 -16.88 15.47 -10.48
C ARG A 257 -16.41 14.03 -10.53
N ILE A 258 -16.18 13.41 -9.39
CA ILE A 258 -15.60 12.07 -9.27
C ILE A 258 -16.25 11.05 -10.20
N LEU A 259 -17.57 10.94 -10.19
CA LEU A 259 -18.29 9.99 -11.04
C LEU A 259 -18.23 10.34 -12.54
N TYR A 260 -17.88 11.56 -12.91
CA TYR A 260 -17.80 11.97 -14.32
C TYR A 260 -16.56 11.45 -15.06
N SER A 261 -15.57 11.00 -14.34
CA SER A 261 -14.45 10.30 -14.96
C SER A 261 -14.87 8.95 -15.57
N TRP A 262 -15.96 8.37 -15.07
CA TRP A 262 -16.44 7.03 -15.47
C TRP A 262 -17.83 7.04 -16.08
N ILE A 263 -18.64 8.07 -15.78
CA ILE A 263 -20.02 8.16 -16.23
C ILE A 263 -20.23 9.49 -16.93
N SER A 264 -20.56 9.50 -18.21
CA SER A 264 -20.86 10.73 -18.93
C SER A 264 -22.11 11.43 -18.34
N ASP A 265 -22.23 12.74 -18.49
CA ASP A 265 -23.38 13.52 -18.00
C ASP A 265 -24.74 12.90 -18.40
N LYS A 266 -24.78 12.39 -19.63
CA LYS A 266 -25.99 11.77 -20.19
C LYS A 266 -26.30 10.43 -19.53
N ASP A 267 -25.29 9.63 -19.29
CA ASP A 267 -25.43 8.31 -18.70
C ASP A 267 -25.70 8.43 -17.21
N PHE A 268 -25.16 9.45 -16.54
CA PHE A 268 -25.42 9.74 -15.12
C PHE A 268 -26.92 9.88 -14.82
N GLU A 269 -27.62 10.72 -15.57
CA GLU A 269 -29.07 10.88 -15.40
C GLU A 269 -29.82 9.56 -15.59
N ILE A 270 -29.47 8.78 -16.62
CA ILE A 270 -30.11 7.51 -16.93
C ILE A 270 -29.86 6.50 -15.81
N ILE A 271 -28.62 6.35 -15.37
CA ILE A 271 -28.20 5.37 -14.36
C ILE A 271 -28.84 5.70 -13.01
N PHE A 272 -28.71 6.94 -12.54
CA PHE A 272 -29.26 7.31 -11.24
C PHE A 272 -30.77 7.37 -11.21
N SER A 273 -31.44 7.68 -12.34
CA SER A 273 -32.90 7.55 -12.45
C SER A 273 -33.35 6.07 -12.41
N ASP A 274 -32.61 5.14 -13.03
CA ASP A 274 -32.91 3.70 -12.94
C ASP A 274 -32.72 3.19 -11.50
N ILE A 275 -31.64 3.54 -10.84
CA ILE A 275 -31.41 3.23 -9.42
C ILE A 275 -32.55 3.77 -8.57
N ASN A 276 -32.90 5.04 -8.73
CA ASN A 276 -34.00 5.68 -7.98
C ASN A 276 -35.33 4.96 -8.10
N ASN A 277 -35.69 4.54 -9.33
CA ASN A 277 -36.93 3.82 -9.59
C ASN A 277 -36.96 2.44 -8.93
N LYS A 278 -35.84 1.73 -8.93
CA LYS A 278 -35.71 0.41 -8.29
C LYS A 278 -35.74 0.51 -6.77
N VAL A 279 -35.00 1.49 -6.21
CA VAL A 279 -34.98 1.77 -4.76
C VAL A 279 -36.40 2.16 -4.25
N LYS A 280 -37.15 2.94 -5.01
CA LYS A 280 -38.53 3.27 -4.65
C LYS A 280 -39.40 2.04 -4.40
N GLY A 281 -39.15 0.93 -5.11
CA GLY A 281 -39.87 -0.35 -4.91
C GLY A 281 -39.51 -1.06 -3.59
N ILE A 282 -38.41 -0.68 -2.92
CA ILE A 282 -37.98 -1.25 -1.64
C ILE A 282 -38.51 -0.43 -0.46
N ILE A 283 -38.64 0.89 -0.65
CA ILE A 283 -39.07 1.82 0.42
C ILE A 283 -40.60 1.80 0.63
N GLY A 284 -41.34 1.49 -0.41
CA GLY A 284 -42.82 1.40 -0.39
C GLY A 284 -43.34 0.06 0.01
#